data_bdbb04d3e9b591c993d6e8caeba6ed89
#
_entry.id   bdbb04d3e9b591c993d6e8caeba6ed89
#
_cell.length_a   1.000
_cell.length_b   1.000
_cell.length_c   1.000
_cell.angle_alpha   90.00
_cell.angle_beta   90.00
_cell.angle_gamma   90.00
#
_symmetry.space_group_name_H-M   'P 1'
#
loop_
_entity.id
_entity.type
_entity.pdbx_description
1 polymer ?
#
loop_
_entity_poly.entity_id
_entity_poly.type
_entity_poly.pdbx_seq_one_letter_code
_entity_poly.pdbx_strand_id
1 'polypeptide(L)' 'MRIDWHKHISVDPEIHHGEPCINGTRIPVSMIVGSVADGLSFDEIIDSYPQLKKESIQAALEMMQEKGRTK' A
#
# COMPACT_ATOMS: atom_id res chain seq x y z
N MET A 1 0.94 14.54 9.40
CA MET A 1 1.78 14.81 8.23
C MET A 1 1.45 13.83 7.12
N ARG A 2 1.31 14.33 5.92
CA ARG A 2 0.99 13.49 4.78
C ARG A 2 2.25 12.93 4.15
N ILE A 3 2.17 11.70 3.68
CA ILE A 3 3.28 11.05 3.01
C ILE A 3 3.05 11.13 1.50
N ASP A 4 4.13 11.30 0.75
CA ASP A 4 4.02 11.29 -0.71
C ASP A 4 4.01 9.85 -1.19
N TRP A 5 2.81 9.30 -1.37
CA TRP A 5 2.69 7.90 -1.70
C TRP A 5 3.30 7.55 -3.06
N HIS A 6 3.44 8.53 -3.94
CA HIS A 6 4.03 8.27 -5.26
C HIS A 6 5.46 7.74 -5.16
N LYS A 7 6.15 8.07 -4.08
CA LYS A 7 7.54 7.61 -3.89
C LYS A 7 7.61 6.19 -3.36
N HIS A 8 6.51 5.67 -2.87
CA HIS A 8 6.49 4.36 -2.21
C HIS A 8 5.73 3.31 -2.99
N ILE A 9 5.01 3.71 -4.02
CA ILE A 9 4.14 2.81 -4.77
C ILE A 9 4.48 2.89 -6.24
N SER A 10 4.58 1.73 -6.88
CA SER A 10 4.85 1.66 -8.30
C SER A 10 3.74 0.90 -9.02
N VAL A 11 3.57 1.22 -10.29
CA VAL A 11 2.61 0.54 -11.15
C VAL A 11 3.37 0.03 -12.37
N ASP A 12 3.43 -1.28 -12.53
CA ASP A 12 4.06 -1.91 -13.67
C ASP A 12 3.00 -2.70 -14.42
N PRO A 13 2.71 -2.33 -15.69
CA PRO A 13 1.65 -3.02 -16.43
C PRO A 13 1.88 -4.52 -16.59
N GLU A 14 3.12 -4.97 -16.45
CA GLU A 14 3.44 -6.37 -16.60
C GLU A 14 3.37 -7.15 -15.30
N ILE A 15 3.20 -6.46 -14.18
CA ILE A 15 3.09 -7.09 -12.88
C ILE A 15 1.67 -6.88 -12.37
N HIS A 16 0.99 -7.96 -12.04
CA HIS A 16 -0.37 -7.91 -11.51
C HIS A 16 -1.31 -7.10 -12.38
N HIS A 17 -1.08 -7.13 -13.71
CA HIS A 17 -1.93 -6.43 -14.67
C HIS A 17 -2.01 -4.92 -14.38
N GLY A 18 -0.90 -4.35 -13.90
CA GLY A 18 -0.85 -2.93 -13.63
C GLY A 18 -1.39 -2.54 -12.26
N GLU A 19 -1.62 -3.49 -11.39
CA GLU A 19 -2.08 -3.17 -10.04
C GLU A 19 -0.97 -2.48 -9.26
N PRO A 20 -1.27 -1.41 -8.51
CA PRO A 20 -0.24 -0.72 -7.71
C PRO A 20 0.34 -1.63 -6.65
N CYS A 21 1.65 -1.61 -6.52
CA CYS A 21 2.38 -2.39 -5.53
C CYS A 21 3.34 -1.51 -4.77
N ILE A 22 3.72 -1.95 -3.58
CA ILE A 22 4.73 -1.24 -2.81
C ILE A 22 6.07 -1.36 -3.54
N ASN A 23 6.78 -0.25 -3.67
CA ASN A 23 8.06 -0.18 -4.35
C ASN A 23 9.02 -1.23 -3.83
N GLY A 24 9.68 -1.91 -4.75
CA GLY A 24 10.66 -2.93 -4.38
C GLY A 24 10.05 -4.25 -3.94
N THR A 25 8.73 -4.37 -4.00
CA THR A 25 8.05 -5.61 -3.63
C THR A 25 6.99 -5.93 -4.66
N ARG A 26 6.37 -7.10 -4.52
CA ARG A 26 5.21 -7.47 -5.32
C ARG A 26 3.95 -7.50 -4.49
N ILE A 27 3.95 -6.78 -3.37
CA ILE A 27 2.82 -6.72 -2.46
C ILE A 27 1.84 -5.65 -2.95
N PRO A 28 0.63 -6.04 -3.37
CA PRO A 28 -0.33 -5.07 -3.90
C PRO A 28 -0.86 -4.16 -2.79
N VAL A 29 -1.13 -2.92 -3.17
CA VAL A 29 -1.73 -1.95 -2.26
C VAL A 29 -3.06 -2.47 -1.72
N SER A 30 -3.85 -3.14 -2.57
CA SER A 30 -5.15 -3.67 -2.16
C SER A 30 -5.03 -4.67 -1.01
N MET A 31 -3.95 -5.45 -0.99
CA MET A 31 -3.76 -6.41 0.10
C MET A 31 -3.52 -5.69 1.42
N ILE A 32 -2.76 -4.61 1.39
CA ILE A 32 -2.48 -3.82 2.59
C ILE A 32 -3.76 -3.16 3.09
N VAL A 33 -4.50 -2.53 2.20
CA VAL A 33 -5.75 -1.87 2.56
C VAL A 33 -6.74 -2.88 3.12
N GLY A 34 -6.82 -4.06 2.50
CA GLY A 34 -7.69 -5.12 3.01
C GLY A 34 -7.30 -5.58 4.41
N SER A 35 -6.01 -5.68 4.68
CA SER A 35 -5.55 -6.08 6.01
C SER A 35 -5.94 -5.04 7.05
N VAL A 36 -5.79 -3.76 6.74
CA VAL A 36 -6.20 -2.70 7.65
C VAL A 36 -7.71 -2.75 7.88
N ALA A 37 -8.47 -2.99 6.82
CA ALA A 37 -9.92 -3.09 6.92
C ALA A 37 -10.33 -4.26 7.80
N ASP A 38 -9.52 -5.32 7.84
CA ASP A 38 -9.77 -6.49 8.66
C ASP A 38 -9.38 -6.26 10.13
N GLY A 39 -8.86 -5.09 10.44
CA GLY A 39 -8.54 -4.74 11.82
C GLY A 39 -7.09 -5.03 12.23
N LEU A 40 -6.23 -5.38 11.28
CA LEU A 40 -4.84 -5.63 11.61
C LEU A 40 -4.10 -4.32 11.86
N SER A 41 -3.22 -4.33 12.85
CA SER A 41 -2.36 -3.18 13.11
C SER A 41 -1.21 -3.13 12.11
N PHE A 42 -0.55 -1.98 12.03
CA PHE A 42 0.63 -1.85 11.17
C PHE A 42 1.69 -2.89 11.55
N ASP A 43 1.91 -3.08 12.84
CA ASP A 43 2.92 -4.04 13.30
C ASP A 43 2.56 -5.46 12.89
N GLU A 44 1.28 -5.81 12.95
CA GLU A 44 0.84 -7.13 12.51
C GLU A 44 1.04 -7.33 11.02
N ILE A 45 0.80 -6.29 10.24
CA ILE A 45 0.99 -6.37 8.79
C ILE A 45 2.47 -6.53 8.48
N ILE A 46 3.33 -5.76 9.14
CA ILE A 46 4.78 -5.86 8.93
C ILE A 46 5.30 -7.22 9.37
N ASP A 47 4.72 -7.78 10.40
CA ASP A 47 5.09 -9.11 10.88
C ASP A 47 4.84 -10.16 9.79
N SER A 48 3.73 -10.01 9.06
CA SER A 48 3.39 -10.92 7.97
C SER A 48 4.22 -10.63 6.71
N TYR A 49 4.60 -9.38 6.51
CA TYR A 49 5.34 -8.94 5.33
C TYR A 49 6.54 -8.10 5.75
N PRO A 50 7.63 -8.76 6.18
CA PRO A 50 8.78 -8.02 6.72
C PRO A 50 9.43 -7.03 5.77
N GLN A 51 9.13 -7.11 4.47
CA GLN A 51 9.64 -6.16 3.50
C GLN A 51 9.02 -4.77 3.66
N LEU A 52 7.88 -4.71 4.33
CA LEU A 52 7.15 -3.45 4.47
C LEU A 52 7.69 -2.63 5.62
N LYS A 53 7.53 -1.31 5.49
CA LYS A 53 7.78 -0.35 6.56
C LYS A 53 6.47 0.34 6.88
N LYS A 54 6.43 1.04 8.00
CA LYS A 54 5.22 1.78 8.36
C LYS A 54 4.86 2.80 7.29
N GLU A 55 5.86 3.42 6.68
CA GLU A 55 5.64 4.38 5.61
C GLU A 55 4.97 3.72 4.40
N SER A 56 5.30 2.46 4.14
CA SER A 56 4.70 1.74 3.02
C SER A 56 3.19 1.58 3.23
N ILE A 57 2.79 1.21 4.44
CA ILE A 57 1.39 1.04 4.76
C ILE A 57 0.67 2.37 4.71
N GLN A 58 1.30 3.40 5.25
CA GLN A 58 0.73 4.73 5.25
C GLN A 58 0.54 5.26 3.83
N ALA A 59 1.52 4.99 2.96
CA ALA A 59 1.42 5.37 1.56
C ALA A 59 0.26 4.68 0.86
N ALA A 60 0.05 3.40 1.16
CA ALA A 60 -1.07 2.66 0.58
C ALA A 60 -2.40 3.27 1.00
N LEU A 61 -2.53 3.64 2.26
CA LEU A 61 -3.75 4.25 2.76
C LEU A 61 -3.96 5.64 2.16
N GLU A 62 -2.91 6.42 2.03
CA GLU A 62 -3.01 7.75 1.42
C GLU A 62 -3.46 7.65 -0.03
N MET A 63 -2.90 6.70 -0.77
CA MET A 63 -3.30 6.49 -2.15
C MET A 63 -4.79 6.19 -2.26
N MET A 64 -5.29 5.31 -1.41
CA MET A 64 -6.69 4.94 -1.44
C MET A 64 -7.59 6.09 -1.05
N GLN A 65 -7.18 6.90 -0.08
CA GLN A 65 -7.94 8.07 0.32
C GLN A 65 -8.03 9.09 -0.81
N GLU A 66 -6.91 9.30 -1.49
CA GLU A 66 -6.87 10.26 -2.60
C GLU A 66 -7.78 9.82 -3.73
N LYS A 67 -7.71 8.54 -4.09
CA LYS A 67 -8.57 8.03 -5.15
C LYS A 67 -10.03 7.98 -4.75
N GLY A 68 -10.29 7.74 -3.46
CA GLY A 68 -11.65 7.69 -2.97
C GLY A 68 -12.33 9.04 -2.93
N ARG A 69 -11.58 10.13 -2.99
CA ARG A 69 -12.14 11.47 -3.01
C ARG A 69 -12.56 11.92 -4.40
N THR A 70 -12.13 11.21 -5.40
CA THR A 70 -12.45 11.56 -6.78
C THR A 70 -13.92 11.26 -7.05
N LYS A 71 -14.61 12.24 -7.52
CA LYS A 71 -16.03 12.12 -7.81
C LYS A 71 -16.30 12.47 -9.22
#